data_c444b217055e3cb1ac1710cea3fa0728
#
_entry.id   c444b217055e3cb1ac1710cea3fa0728
#
_cell.length_a   1.000
_cell.length_b   1.000
_cell.length_c   1.000
_cell.angle_alpha   90.00
_cell.angle_beta   90.00
_cell.angle_gamma   90.00
#
_symmetry.space_group_name_H-M   'P 1'
#
loop_
_entity.id
_entity.type
_entity.pdbx_description
1 polymer ?
#
loop_
_entity_poly.entity_id
_entity_poly.type
_entity_poly.pdbx_seq_one_letter_code
_entity_poly.pdbx_strand_id
1 'polypeptide(L)'
;GINILGGVDIEISKAEHYYINAFITETVKGTGIGSVQIKKPGMCHMDGVQAVAYGRLRLMDSDYARTERQRLVIQKAFEKAVKSDLATLNSLVGNMAAMCETNIETNDVLAMVKNVTKYHLGETMGFPAARGEERVKIGKNRLACVIPQTLVSNVTSLHSFLFGEED
;
A
#
# COMPACT_ATOMS: atom_id res chain seq x y z
N GLY A 1 12.14 4.44 0.36
CA GLY A 1 11.35 4.93 -0.80
C GLY A 1 10.65 6.25 -0.49
N ILE A 2 9.65 6.27 0.40
CA ILE A 2 8.78 7.44 0.63
C ILE A 2 9.55 8.69 1.06
N ASN A 3 10.54 8.57 1.94
CA ASN A 3 11.37 9.73 2.35
C ASN A 3 12.19 10.32 1.19
N ILE A 4 12.62 9.49 0.24
CA ILE A 4 13.34 9.96 -0.97
C ILE A 4 12.41 10.79 -1.86
N LEU A 5 11.13 10.41 -1.91
CA LEU A 5 10.07 11.13 -2.63
C LEU A 5 9.58 12.39 -1.90
N GLY A 6 10.16 12.72 -0.75
CA GLY A 6 9.74 13.85 0.07
C GLY A 6 8.43 13.64 0.82
N GLY A 7 8.05 12.40 1.15
CA GLY A 7 6.81 12.08 1.85
C GLY A 7 5.60 11.89 0.94
N VAL A 8 4.45 11.54 1.51
CA VAL A 8 3.16 11.38 0.82
C VAL A 8 2.04 12.11 1.56
N ASP A 9 1.06 12.63 0.82
CA ASP A 9 -0.08 13.35 1.38
C ASP A 9 -1.29 12.39 1.44
N ILE A 10 -1.76 12.11 2.65
CA ILE A 10 -2.88 11.20 2.91
C ILE A 10 -3.85 11.86 3.88
N GLU A 11 -5.12 11.82 3.56
CA GLU A 11 -6.18 12.24 4.47
C GLU A 11 -6.52 11.10 5.43
N ILE A 12 -6.46 11.38 6.73
CA ILE A 12 -6.81 10.42 7.77
C ILE A 12 -8.06 10.84 8.53
N SER A 13 -8.91 9.87 8.83
CA SER A 13 -10.10 10.04 9.66
C SER A 13 -9.75 10.22 11.14
N LYS A 14 -10.73 10.66 11.94
CA LYS A 14 -10.57 10.74 13.40
C LYS A 14 -10.29 9.36 14.03
N ALA A 15 -10.90 8.30 13.52
CA ALA A 15 -10.68 6.94 13.99
C ALA A 15 -9.26 6.46 13.70
N GLU A 16 -8.75 6.72 12.49
CA GLU A 16 -7.36 6.39 12.13
C GLU A 16 -6.36 7.19 12.96
N HIS A 17 -6.62 8.49 13.17
CA HIS A 17 -5.78 9.33 14.01
C HIS A 17 -5.68 8.81 15.45
N TYR A 18 -6.74 8.27 16.00
CA TYR A 18 -6.75 7.73 17.36
C TYR A 18 -5.72 6.59 17.55
N TYR A 19 -5.55 5.75 16.52
CA TYR A 19 -4.67 4.59 16.61
C TYR A 19 -3.28 4.79 15.98
N ILE A 20 -3.13 5.65 14.96
CA ILE A 20 -1.92 5.72 14.12
C ILE A 20 -0.66 6.02 14.92
N ASN A 21 -0.75 6.84 15.97
CA ASN A 21 0.40 7.25 16.77
C ASN A 21 1.03 6.09 17.57
N ALA A 22 0.23 5.11 17.99
CA ALA A 22 0.75 3.88 18.57
C ALA A 22 1.56 3.07 17.56
N PHE A 23 1.05 2.95 16.32
CA PHE A 23 1.73 2.26 15.22
C PHE A 23 2.99 3.00 14.74
N ILE A 24 3.00 4.35 14.78
CA ILE A 24 4.22 5.14 14.53
C ILE A 24 5.28 4.81 15.57
N THR A 25 4.93 4.83 16.85
CA THR A 25 5.86 4.50 17.94
C THR A 25 6.42 3.08 17.80
N GLU A 26 5.57 2.12 17.48
CA GLU A 26 5.99 0.73 17.24
C GLU A 26 6.91 0.61 16.02
N THR A 27 6.60 1.34 14.93
CA THR A 27 7.39 1.31 13.70
C THR A 27 8.77 1.96 13.93
N VAL A 28 8.85 3.09 14.64
CA VAL A 28 10.11 3.71 15.06
C VAL A 28 10.95 2.72 15.88
N LYS A 29 10.34 2.06 16.86
CA LYS A 29 11.02 1.06 17.70
C LYS A 29 11.53 -0.12 16.88
N GLY A 30 10.74 -0.62 15.92
CA GLY A 30 11.10 -1.77 15.09
C GLY A 30 12.13 -1.49 14.02
N THR A 31 12.15 -0.28 13.46
CA THR A 31 13.06 0.10 12.36
C THR A 31 14.28 0.87 12.80
N GLY A 32 14.27 1.48 13.98
CA GLY A 32 15.29 2.43 14.44
C GLY A 32 15.28 3.78 13.70
N ILE A 33 14.32 3.99 12.77
CA ILE A 33 14.18 5.23 12.01
C ILE A 33 13.27 6.19 12.78
N GLY A 34 13.79 7.39 13.09
CA GLY A 34 13.03 8.42 13.81
C GLY A 34 11.86 8.97 12.99
N SER A 35 10.77 9.29 13.67
CA SER A 35 9.62 10.01 13.13
C SER A 35 8.86 10.71 14.24
N VAL A 36 7.91 11.57 13.89
CA VAL A 36 7.07 12.30 14.81
C VAL A 36 5.62 11.82 14.77
N GLN A 37 4.89 12.05 15.87
CA GLN A 37 3.47 11.73 15.93
C GLN A 37 2.64 12.73 15.12
N ILE A 38 1.53 12.28 14.56
CA ILE A 38 0.56 13.09 13.85
C ILE A 38 -0.33 13.80 14.88
N LYS A 39 -0.39 15.13 14.80
CA LYS A 39 -1.06 15.96 15.81
C LYS A 39 -2.57 16.05 15.69
N LYS A 40 -3.11 15.91 14.47
CA LYS A 40 -4.55 16.06 14.20
C LYS A 40 -4.96 15.22 12.98
N PRO A 41 -6.23 14.80 12.89
CA PRO A 41 -6.78 14.17 11.68
C PRO A 41 -6.92 15.17 10.53
N GLY A 42 -7.25 14.68 9.36
CA GLY A 42 -7.36 15.43 8.11
C GLY A 42 -6.18 15.16 7.18
N MET A 43 -5.89 16.08 6.30
CA MET A 43 -4.76 15.97 5.37
C MET A 43 -3.44 16.01 6.12
N CYS A 44 -2.65 14.95 6.00
CA CYS A 44 -1.36 14.77 6.67
C CYS A 44 -0.27 14.52 5.64
N HIS A 45 0.81 15.29 5.74
CA HIS A 45 2.04 15.00 5.00
C HIS A 45 2.85 13.98 5.81
N MET A 46 2.93 12.76 5.30
CA MET A 46 3.52 11.61 6.00
C MET A 46 4.92 11.30 5.50
N ASP A 47 5.85 11.13 6.43
CA ASP A 47 7.14 10.48 6.16
C ASP A 47 6.97 8.95 5.97
N GLY A 48 8.08 8.26 5.66
CA GLY A 48 8.04 6.83 5.39
C GLY A 48 7.61 5.98 6.58
N VAL A 49 7.94 6.40 7.81
CA VAL A 49 7.55 5.69 9.05
C VAL A 49 6.04 5.85 9.28
N GLN A 50 5.53 7.08 9.12
CA GLN A 50 4.10 7.38 9.28
C GLN A 50 3.26 6.67 8.22
N ALA A 51 3.71 6.63 6.96
CA ALA A 51 3.03 5.93 5.88
C ALA A 51 3.00 4.40 6.09
N VAL A 52 4.09 3.82 6.58
CA VAL A 52 4.13 2.40 6.98
C VAL A 52 3.19 2.14 8.15
N ALA A 53 3.20 3.01 9.17
CA ALA A 53 2.29 2.91 10.31
C ALA A 53 0.82 2.97 9.88
N TYR A 54 0.48 3.86 8.94
CA TYR A 54 -0.85 3.96 8.35
C TYR A 54 -1.28 2.66 7.65
N GLY A 55 -0.41 2.07 6.81
CA GLY A 55 -0.66 0.79 6.15
C GLY A 55 -0.73 -0.41 7.10
N ARG A 56 -0.31 -0.25 8.36
CA ARG A 56 -0.34 -1.30 9.39
C ARG A 56 -1.57 -1.22 10.31
N LEU A 57 -2.39 -0.17 10.23
CA LEU A 57 -3.58 -0.01 11.08
C LEU A 57 -4.51 -1.23 10.97
N ARG A 58 -4.87 -1.84 12.11
CA ARG A 58 -5.68 -3.07 12.19
C ARG A 58 -6.77 -3.04 13.27
N LEU A 59 -6.70 -2.11 14.21
CA LEU A 59 -7.52 -2.17 15.42
C LEU A 59 -8.93 -1.58 15.27
N MET A 60 -9.24 -1.03 14.10
CA MET A 60 -10.49 -0.29 13.87
C MET A 60 -11.45 -1.03 12.94
N ASP A 61 -10.91 -1.90 12.09
CA ASP A 61 -11.60 -2.43 10.93
C ASP A 61 -10.99 -3.74 10.43
N SER A 62 -11.48 -4.23 9.29
CA SER A 62 -11.08 -5.49 8.71
C SER A 62 -9.66 -5.47 8.12
N ASP A 63 -9.13 -6.66 7.92
CA ASP A 63 -7.87 -6.88 7.21
C ASP A 63 -7.90 -6.33 5.76
N TYR A 64 -9.12 -6.24 5.21
CA TYR A 64 -9.36 -5.66 3.90
C TYR A 64 -9.14 -4.14 3.91
N ALA A 65 -9.67 -3.43 4.89
CA ALA A 65 -9.46 -1.99 5.03
C ALA A 65 -7.96 -1.66 5.21
N ARG A 66 -7.20 -2.55 5.87
CA ARG A 66 -5.73 -2.45 5.90
C ARG A 66 -5.13 -2.53 4.49
N THR A 67 -5.60 -3.46 3.67
CA THR A 67 -5.11 -3.61 2.29
C THR A 67 -5.43 -2.37 1.44
N GLU A 68 -6.61 -1.75 1.64
CA GLU A 68 -6.96 -0.49 1.01
C GLU A 68 -5.97 0.64 1.37
N ARG A 69 -5.65 0.76 2.66
CA ARG A 69 -4.65 1.75 3.12
C ARG A 69 -3.27 1.50 2.51
N GLN A 70 -2.85 0.24 2.40
CA GLN A 70 -1.59 -0.12 1.75
C GLN A 70 -1.59 0.26 0.25
N ARG A 71 -2.68 -0.02 -0.47
CA ARG A 71 -2.83 0.39 -1.87
C ARG A 71 -2.78 1.91 -2.01
N LEU A 72 -3.46 2.65 -1.13
CA LEU A 72 -3.44 4.11 -1.14
C LEU A 72 -2.02 4.65 -0.94
N VAL A 73 -1.24 4.10 -0.01
CA VAL A 73 0.16 4.50 0.19
C VAL A 73 0.99 4.25 -1.07
N ILE A 74 0.84 3.09 -1.70
CA ILE A 74 1.55 2.74 -2.95
C ILE A 74 1.15 3.70 -4.07
N GLN A 75 -0.14 3.97 -4.23
CA GLN A 75 -0.65 4.90 -5.22
C GLN A 75 -0.06 6.31 -5.02
N LYS A 76 -0.09 6.84 -3.80
CA LYS A 76 0.46 8.16 -3.49
C LYS A 76 1.97 8.24 -3.70
N ALA A 77 2.70 7.18 -3.38
CA ALA A 77 4.12 7.08 -3.67
C ALA A 77 4.40 7.07 -5.18
N PHE A 78 3.63 6.30 -5.95
CA PHE A 78 3.75 6.25 -7.40
C PHE A 78 3.42 7.60 -8.06
N GLU A 79 2.32 8.27 -7.67
CA GLU A 79 1.95 9.59 -8.15
C GLU A 79 3.06 10.63 -7.94
N LYS A 80 3.82 10.52 -6.86
CA LYS A 80 5.00 11.36 -6.61
C LYS A 80 6.21 10.93 -7.44
N ALA A 81 6.46 9.64 -7.55
CA ALA A 81 7.59 9.12 -8.32
C ALA A 81 7.54 9.56 -9.79
N VAL A 82 6.38 9.45 -10.45
CA VAL A 82 6.24 9.86 -11.86
C VAL A 82 6.41 11.36 -12.10
N LYS A 83 6.30 12.18 -11.05
CA LYS A 83 6.51 13.64 -11.08
C LYS A 83 7.90 14.05 -10.60
N SER A 84 8.71 13.11 -10.13
CA SER A 84 10.05 13.38 -9.60
C SER A 84 11.07 13.59 -10.71
N ASP A 85 12.14 14.30 -10.40
CA ASP A 85 13.28 14.45 -11.29
C ASP A 85 14.10 13.14 -11.41
N LEU A 86 14.95 13.09 -12.41
CA LEU A 86 15.76 11.90 -12.70
C LEU A 86 16.73 11.57 -11.55
N ALA A 87 17.23 12.56 -10.81
CA ALA A 87 18.15 12.33 -9.68
C ALA A 87 17.42 11.64 -8.53
N THR A 88 16.21 12.08 -8.21
CA THR A 88 15.32 11.44 -7.22
C THR A 88 14.96 10.01 -7.63
N LEU A 89 14.63 9.79 -8.91
CA LEU A 89 14.32 8.45 -9.43
C LEU A 89 15.54 7.50 -9.36
N ASN A 90 16.72 7.98 -9.73
CA ASN A 90 17.95 7.19 -9.61
C ASN A 90 18.24 6.82 -8.15
N SER A 91 18.07 7.77 -7.22
CA SER A 91 18.22 7.52 -5.79
C SER A 91 17.19 6.50 -5.28
N LEU A 92 15.96 6.59 -5.75
CA LEU A 92 14.90 5.64 -5.40
C LEU A 92 15.23 4.23 -5.87
N VAL A 93 15.59 4.06 -7.15
CA VAL A 93 15.97 2.77 -7.75
C VAL A 93 17.20 2.18 -7.06
N GLY A 94 18.26 2.96 -6.85
CA GLY A 94 19.48 2.50 -6.19
C GLY A 94 19.22 1.99 -4.76
N ASN A 95 18.41 2.72 -3.99
CA ASN A 95 18.04 2.28 -2.63
C ASN A 95 17.13 1.05 -2.63
N MET A 96 16.22 0.92 -3.60
CA MET A 96 15.33 -0.25 -3.67
C MET A 96 16.07 -1.49 -4.18
N ALA A 97 16.94 -1.36 -5.16
CA ALA A 97 17.74 -2.46 -5.70
C ALA A 97 18.59 -3.14 -4.62
N ALA A 98 19.12 -2.38 -3.65
CA ALA A 98 19.89 -2.91 -2.53
C ALA A 98 19.04 -3.72 -1.52
N MET A 99 17.70 -3.64 -1.61
CA MET A 99 16.76 -4.26 -0.66
C MET A 99 15.90 -5.35 -1.28
N CYS A 100 16.02 -5.57 -2.60
CA CYS A 100 15.18 -6.52 -3.35
C CYS A 100 16.05 -7.52 -4.10
N GLU A 101 15.64 -8.78 -4.08
CA GLU A 101 16.13 -9.79 -5.02
C GLU A 101 15.10 -9.90 -6.16
N THR A 102 15.58 -9.84 -7.40
CA THR A 102 14.72 -9.88 -8.58
C THR A 102 15.47 -10.52 -9.77
N ASN A 103 14.72 -11.12 -10.68
CA ASN A 103 15.22 -11.59 -11.95
C ASN A 103 15.08 -10.53 -13.09
N ILE A 104 14.63 -9.31 -12.75
CA ILE A 104 14.57 -8.19 -13.70
C ILE A 104 15.98 -7.66 -13.90
N GLU A 105 16.42 -7.58 -15.15
CA GLU A 105 17.74 -7.07 -15.49
C GLU A 105 17.83 -5.54 -15.31
N THR A 106 19.03 -5.05 -15.01
CA THR A 106 19.28 -3.61 -14.80
C THR A 106 18.87 -2.78 -16.04
N ASN A 107 19.06 -3.32 -17.24
CA ASN A 107 18.66 -2.64 -18.48
C ASN A 107 17.14 -2.46 -18.59
N ASP A 108 16.36 -3.43 -18.12
CA ASP A 108 14.89 -3.34 -18.12
C ASP A 108 14.44 -2.27 -17.12
N VAL A 109 15.03 -2.23 -15.93
CA VAL A 109 14.77 -1.18 -14.96
C VAL A 109 15.10 0.20 -15.52
N LEU A 110 16.23 0.36 -16.18
CA LEU A 110 16.63 1.63 -16.82
C LEU A 110 15.66 2.04 -17.93
N ALA A 111 15.19 1.07 -18.73
CA ALA A 111 14.19 1.33 -19.76
C ALA A 111 12.84 1.80 -19.16
N MET A 112 12.41 1.19 -18.05
CA MET A 112 11.22 1.61 -17.32
C MET A 112 11.38 3.03 -16.75
N VAL A 113 12.50 3.32 -16.09
CA VAL A 113 12.77 4.65 -15.51
C VAL A 113 12.77 5.74 -16.58
N LYS A 114 13.37 5.51 -17.74
CA LYS A 114 13.35 6.47 -18.87
C LYS A 114 11.95 6.80 -19.38
N ASN A 115 11.01 5.88 -19.20
CA ASN A 115 9.62 6.04 -19.64
C ASN A 115 8.65 6.29 -18.48
N VAL A 116 9.14 6.57 -17.27
CA VAL A 116 8.31 6.67 -16.05
C VAL A 116 7.14 7.64 -16.20
N THR A 117 7.34 8.76 -16.89
CA THR A 117 6.29 9.77 -17.14
C THR A 117 5.15 9.30 -18.05
N LYS A 118 5.35 8.18 -18.76
CA LYS A 118 4.33 7.57 -19.61
C LYS A 118 3.47 6.55 -18.87
N TYR A 119 3.89 6.14 -17.67
CA TYR A 119 3.14 5.20 -16.85
C TYR A 119 2.13 5.92 -15.97
N HIS A 120 0.99 5.30 -15.80
CA HIS A 120 -0.02 5.69 -14.84
C HIS A 120 -0.56 4.43 -14.17
N LEU A 121 -0.95 4.55 -12.91
CA LEU A 121 -1.71 3.49 -12.27
C LEU A 121 -3.14 3.54 -12.78
N GLY A 122 -3.60 2.43 -13.33
CA GLY A 122 -5.00 2.21 -13.64
C GLY A 122 -5.85 2.02 -12.39
N GLU A 123 -7.06 1.55 -12.59
CA GLU A 123 -7.94 1.18 -11.49
C GLU A 123 -7.33 0.07 -10.64
N THR A 124 -7.65 0.08 -9.36
CA THR A 124 -7.19 -0.96 -8.43
C THR A 124 -8.39 -1.68 -7.83
N MET A 125 -8.31 -3.00 -7.75
CA MET A 125 -9.38 -3.83 -7.21
C MET A 125 -8.86 -4.71 -6.08
N GLY A 126 -9.64 -4.84 -5.01
CA GLY A 126 -9.40 -5.83 -3.96
C GLY A 126 -10.12 -7.13 -4.26
N PHE A 127 -9.42 -8.25 -4.15
CA PHE A 127 -9.98 -9.57 -4.41
C PHE A 127 -9.94 -10.44 -3.14
N PRO A 128 -10.98 -11.25 -2.85
CA PRO A 128 -12.23 -11.41 -3.59
C PRO A 128 -13.13 -10.16 -3.51
N ALA A 129 -13.84 -9.81 -4.62
CA ALA A 129 -14.72 -8.65 -4.71
C ALA A 129 -15.99 -8.86 -3.89
N ALA A 130 -16.72 -9.97 -4.17
CA ALA A 130 -17.87 -10.41 -3.38
C ALA A 130 -17.38 -11.33 -2.25
N ARG A 131 -17.39 -10.82 -1.01
CA ARG A 131 -16.82 -11.51 0.16
C ARG A 131 -17.68 -11.36 1.41
N GLY A 132 -17.47 -12.30 2.34
CA GLY A 132 -17.89 -12.22 3.73
C GLY A 132 -16.69 -12.36 4.66
N GLU A 133 -16.85 -11.98 5.91
CA GLU A 133 -15.88 -12.24 6.98
C GLU A 133 -16.51 -13.26 7.93
N GLU A 134 -15.82 -14.36 8.13
CA GLU A 134 -16.25 -15.40 9.06
C GLU A 134 -15.08 -15.85 9.95
N ARG A 135 -15.44 -16.31 11.16
CA ARG A 135 -14.48 -16.96 12.05
C ARG A 135 -14.46 -18.47 11.77
N VAL A 136 -13.47 -18.91 11.03
CA VAL A 136 -13.25 -20.30 10.65
C VAL A 136 -12.33 -20.99 11.66
N LYS A 137 -12.67 -22.23 12.03
CA LYS A 137 -11.82 -23.06 12.88
C LYS A 137 -10.68 -23.65 12.05
N ILE A 138 -9.46 -23.20 12.35
CA ILE A 138 -8.24 -23.73 11.73
C ILE A 138 -7.40 -24.37 12.84
N GLY A 139 -7.35 -25.70 12.85
CA GLY A 139 -6.73 -26.45 13.95
C GLY A 139 -7.46 -26.21 15.27
N LYS A 140 -6.74 -25.72 16.29
CA LYS A 140 -7.29 -25.41 17.63
C LYS A 140 -7.85 -23.99 17.77
N ASN A 141 -7.61 -23.10 16.79
CA ASN A 141 -7.94 -21.68 16.87
C ASN A 141 -9.11 -21.33 15.96
N ARG A 142 -9.89 -20.30 16.33
CA ARG A 142 -10.85 -19.62 15.45
C ARG A 142 -10.21 -18.34 14.93
N LEU A 143 -9.95 -18.29 13.63
CA LEU A 143 -9.34 -17.15 12.96
C LEU A 143 -10.39 -16.41 12.13
N ALA A 144 -10.31 -15.08 12.08
CA ALA A 144 -11.08 -14.28 11.16
C ALA A 144 -10.53 -14.51 9.75
N CYS A 145 -11.38 -14.97 8.85
CA CYS A 145 -11.02 -15.27 7.47
C CYS A 145 -11.91 -14.47 6.52
N VAL A 146 -11.33 -13.98 5.44
CA VAL A 146 -12.08 -13.45 4.31
C VAL A 146 -12.49 -14.61 3.42
N ILE A 147 -13.79 -14.78 3.21
CA ILE A 147 -14.36 -15.89 2.43
C ILE A 147 -15.04 -15.31 1.20
N PRO A 148 -14.70 -15.80 -0.03
CA PRO A 148 -15.44 -15.41 -1.22
C PRO A 148 -16.90 -15.91 -1.11
N GLN A 149 -17.87 -15.05 -1.35
CA GLN A 149 -19.30 -15.42 -1.29
C GLN A 149 -19.62 -16.51 -2.31
N THR A 150 -19.20 -16.32 -3.56
CA THR A 150 -19.21 -17.37 -4.59
C THR A 150 -17.90 -17.32 -5.37
N LEU A 151 -17.42 -18.49 -5.77
CA LEU A 151 -16.19 -18.55 -6.59
C LEU A 151 -16.48 -18.01 -7.99
N VAL A 152 -17.62 -18.36 -8.56
CA VAL A 152 -18.04 -17.96 -9.93
C VAL A 152 -18.07 -16.44 -10.05
N SER A 153 -18.85 -15.73 -9.23
CA SER A 153 -18.96 -14.27 -9.33
C SER A 153 -17.63 -13.55 -9.10
N ASN A 154 -16.75 -14.11 -8.27
CA ASN A 154 -15.43 -13.54 -8.04
C ASN A 154 -14.50 -13.76 -9.25
N VAL A 155 -14.57 -14.91 -9.92
CA VAL A 155 -13.81 -15.18 -11.15
C VAL A 155 -14.28 -14.25 -12.27
N THR A 156 -15.60 -14.13 -12.48
CA THR A 156 -16.18 -13.19 -13.46
C THR A 156 -15.72 -11.75 -13.19
N SER A 157 -15.84 -11.27 -11.95
CA SER A 157 -15.38 -9.92 -11.59
C SER A 157 -13.88 -9.72 -11.85
N LEU A 158 -13.06 -10.73 -11.60
CA LEU A 158 -11.63 -10.66 -11.87
C LEU A 158 -11.33 -10.61 -13.37
N HIS A 159 -12.01 -11.43 -14.17
CA HIS A 159 -11.83 -11.43 -15.62
C HIS A 159 -12.29 -10.10 -16.23
N SER A 160 -13.47 -9.61 -15.85
CA SER A 160 -13.96 -8.29 -16.28
C SER A 160 -12.97 -7.17 -15.95
N PHE A 161 -12.40 -7.17 -14.73
CA PHE A 161 -11.41 -6.18 -14.32
C PHE A 161 -10.09 -6.27 -15.11
N LEU A 162 -9.59 -7.49 -15.38
CA LEU A 162 -8.30 -7.68 -16.05
C LEU A 162 -8.38 -7.53 -17.57
N PHE A 163 -9.48 -7.96 -18.18
CA PHE A 163 -9.60 -8.11 -19.63
C PHE A 163 -10.68 -7.23 -20.25
N GLY A 164 -11.52 -6.56 -19.44
CA GLY A 164 -12.63 -5.75 -19.93
C GLY A 164 -13.76 -6.56 -20.56
N GLU A 165 -13.82 -7.87 -20.28
CA GLU A 165 -14.88 -8.75 -20.80
C GLU A 165 -16.11 -8.61 -19.90
N GLU A 166 -17.21 -8.15 -20.47
CA GLU A 166 -18.55 -8.33 -19.93
C GLU A 166 -19.08 -9.66 -20.48
N ASP A 167 -19.45 -10.59 -19.60
CA ASP A 167 -20.19 -11.82 -19.95
C ASP A 167 -21.64 -11.52 -20.33
#